data_435840fc146de61312db15253e565c28
#
_entry.id   435840fc146de61312db15253e565c28
#
_cell.length_a   1.000
_cell.length_b   1.000
_cell.length_c   1.000
_cell.angle_alpha   90.00
_cell.angle_beta   90.00
_cell.angle_gamma   90.00
#
_symmetry.space_group_name_H-M   'P 1'
#
loop_
_entity.id
_entity.type
_entity.pdbx_description
1 polymer ?
#
loop_
_entity_poly.entity_id
_entity_poly.type
_entity_poly.pdbx_seq_one_letter_code
_entity_poly.pdbx_strand_id
1 'polypeptide(L)'
;MKHKFIIILNLLLGAALLGGVTLHPYTVSAETAEIETDSDDLEGVEYDNADQNGVLLDIDIVPDEYDRKHYDAALNTVYLEDTDDSQQELSLYTDYSSDTDKLTWNADEEKGILTLVFPNTYNAVGEQIPALTNSTYVKTISVTSDSNNTTVTVTYQPECMISVETEDVGFSITFSKSSYSLRIRLPEGVTMEQIIDTDYYYNHKFVLQIPGKHKSLYDQYPIIRKNPVITGVKVTQIDSNTKITVSTSKLQGYKYTRQGDYLFVTIDRPRKIYKNIVVLDAGHGGKDFGATNRGSKEKAINFKIIYTLARKYFDSPSSSVKAYWSRYNDKFISLSERARFAAEVDADLFVSLHMNSASNRSANGMEVYYAKSNNRVTDTGLSSQKLARKMHDRLENNLTIPSRGVKKAEFYVLRHNTVPSILIELGFISGNRDYNKITSPAYQKKTAQNIYEGIADIFKAYPTGR
;
A
#
# COMPACT_ATOMS: atom_id res chain seq x y z
N MET A 1 -46.32 -29.00 23.95
CA MET A 1 -45.64 -28.26 25.04
C MET A 1 -44.88 -27.10 24.43
N LYS A 2 -45.28 -25.88 24.76
CA LYS A 2 -44.71 -24.68 24.10
C LYS A 2 -43.38 -24.37 24.79
N HIS A 3 -42.30 -24.38 24.02
CA HIS A 3 -41.01 -23.85 24.48
C HIS A 3 -40.84 -22.43 23.95
N LYS A 4 -40.71 -21.47 24.84
CA LYS A 4 -40.36 -20.07 24.51
C LYS A 4 -38.81 -19.98 24.48
N PHE A 5 -38.26 -19.60 23.33
CA PHE A 5 -36.87 -19.17 23.26
C PHE A 5 -36.79 -17.68 23.60
N ILE A 6 -35.87 -17.34 24.44
CA ILE A 6 -35.52 -15.97 24.83
C ILE A 6 -34.17 -15.70 24.13
N ILE A 7 -34.19 -14.79 23.19
CA ILE A 7 -32.96 -14.25 22.58
C ILE A 7 -32.37 -13.23 23.55
N ILE A 8 -31.18 -13.49 24.09
CA ILE A 8 -30.43 -12.51 24.89
C ILE A 8 -29.45 -11.82 23.93
N LEU A 9 -29.75 -10.58 23.64
CA LEU A 9 -28.85 -9.68 22.89
C LEU A 9 -27.82 -9.12 23.89
N ASN A 10 -26.57 -9.54 23.82
CA ASN A 10 -25.48 -8.97 24.61
C ASN A 10 -24.86 -7.78 23.87
N LEU A 11 -25.27 -6.58 24.26
CA LEU A 11 -24.58 -5.34 23.88
C LEU A 11 -23.40 -5.11 24.82
N LEU A 12 -22.19 -5.22 24.32
CA LEU A 12 -20.97 -4.77 25.00
C LEU A 12 -20.83 -3.24 24.85
N LEU A 13 -21.10 -2.53 25.93
CA LEU A 13 -20.82 -1.10 26.07
C LEU A 13 -19.34 -0.90 26.41
N GLY A 14 -18.57 -0.33 25.47
CA GLY A 14 -17.29 0.31 25.75
C GLY A 14 -17.52 1.70 26.36
N ALA A 15 -17.08 1.92 27.58
CA ALA A 15 -17.19 3.19 28.28
C ALA A 15 -16.15 4.20 27.77
N ALA A 16 -16.60 5.35 27.28
CA ALA A 16 -15.82 6.58 27.27
C ALA A 16 -16.62 7.68 27.98
N LEU A 17 -16.07 8.18 29.09
CA LEU A 17 -16.55 9.32 29.87
C LEU A 17 -16.33 10.62 29.07
N LEU A 18 -17.38 11.44 28.96
CA LEU A 18 -17.46 12.85 29.37
C LEU A 18 -18.67 13.54 28.72
N GLY A 19 -19.51 14.17 29.55
CA GLY A 19 -20.43 15.25 29.12
C GLY A 19 -21.91 14.90 29.19
N GLY A 20 -22.56 15.34 30.25
CA GLY A 20 -23.95 15.07 30.60
C GLY A 20 -25.00 15.46 29.55
N VAL A 21 -25.86 14.49 29.24
CA VAL A 21 -27.21 14.72 28.73
C VAL A 21 -28.11 13.65 29.36
N THR A 22 -29.16 14.09 30.02
CA THR A 22 -30.21 13.26 30.61
C THR A 22 -31.07 12.61 29.53
N LEU A 23 -31.06 11.30 29.47
CA LEU A 23 -31.97 10.52 28.62
C LEU A 23 -33.18 10.04 29.45
N HIS A 24 -34.36 10.35 28.97
CA HIS A 24 -35.62 9.78 29.45
C HIS A 24 -35.83 8.37 28.90
N PRO A 25 -36.34 7.43 29.66
CA PRO A 25 -36.60 6.08 29.17
C PRO A 25 -37.87 6.02 28.32
N TYR A 26 -37.76 5.55 27.11
CA TYR A 26 -38.89 5.12 26.30
C TYR A 26 -39.21 3.65 26.62
N THR A 27 -40.44 3.40 27.02
CA THR A 27 -41.02 2.07 27.12
C THR A 27 -41.55 1.64 25.77
N VAL A 28 -41.06 0.53 25.22
CA VAL A 28 -41.60 -0.12 24.05
C VAL A 28 -42.57 -1.21 24.52
N SER A 29 -43.84 -1.07 24.16
CA SER A 29 -44.87 -2.10 24.35
C SER A 29 -44.80 -3.13 23.23
N ALA A 30 -44.65 -4.40 23.58
CA ALA A 30 -44.71 -5.51 22.65
C ALA A 30 -46.21 -5.81 22.30
N GLU A 31 -46.57 -5.66 21.06
CA GLU A 31 -47.83 -6.24 20.54
C GLU A 31 -47.55 -7.68 20.07
N THR A 32 -48.32 -8.61 20.58
CA THR A 32 -48.32 -10.00 20.17
C THR A 32 -49.27 -10.15 18.98
N ALA A 33 -48.74 -10.50 17.80
CA ALA A 33 -49.52 -11.00 16.70
C ALA A 33 -49.68 -12.53 16.79
N GLU A 34 -50.90 -13.04 16.85
CA GLU A 34 -51.20 -14.46 16.70
C GLU A 34 -51.24 -14.76 15.20
N ILE A 35 -50.44 -15.70 14.72
CA ILE A 35 -50.52 -16.25 13.38
C ILE A 35 -51.16 -17.62 13.46
N GLU A 36 -52.35 -17.74 12.86
CA GLU A 36 -53.00 -19.03 12.58
C GLU A 36 -52.28 -19.69 11.39
N THR A 37 -51.83 -20.92 11.60
CA THR A 37 -51.25 -21.75 10.54
C THR A 37 -52.36 -22.50 9.81
N ASP A 38 -52.55 -22.17 8.56
CA ASP A 38 -53.29 -23.03 7.63
C ASP A 38 -52.28 -23.80 6.77
N SER A 39 -52.47 -25.11 6.74
CA SER A 39 -51.63 -26.01 5.96
C SER A 39 -52.19 -26.10 4.55
N ASP A 40 -51.42 -25.70 3.59
CA ASP A 40 -51.30 -26.33 2.24
C ASP A 40 -50.63 -25.32 1.27
N ASP A 41 -49.66 -25.85 0.53
CA ASP A 41 -48.94 -25.27 -0.61
C ASP A 41 -47.46 -24.92 -0.36
N LEU A 42 -46.64 -25.96 -0.53
CA LEU A 42 -45.22 -25.80 -0.87
C LEU A 42 -45.06 -25.38 -2.34
N GLU A 43 -45.23 -24.11 -2.66
CA GLU A 43 -44.75 -23.51 -3.89
C GLU A 43 -43.95 -22.23 -3.58
N GLY A 44 -42.65 -22.27 -3.91
CA GLY A 44 -41.82 -21.11 -4.16
C GLY A 44 -41.20 -20.47 -2.93
N VAL A 45 -39.97 -20.89 -2.58
CA VAL A 45 -39.07 -20.04 -1.80
C VAL A 45 -38.73 -18.82 -2.65
N GLU A 46 -39.39 -17.70 -2.43
CA GLU A 46 -38.97 -16.41 -2.97
C GLU A 46 -37.66 -16.01 -2.27
N TYR A 47 -36.55 -16.07 -3.00
CA TYR A 47 -35.29 -15.48 -2.56
C TYR A 47 -35.42 -13.97 -2.69
N ASP A 48 -35.63 -13.28 -1.59
CA ASP A 48 -35.69 -11.84 -1.56
C ASP A 48 -34.32 -11.27 -1.86
N ASN A 49 -34.20 -10.51 -2.95
CA ASN A 49 -32.97 -9.89 -3.38
C ASN A 49 -32.58 -8.76 -2.41
N ALA A 50 -31.40 -8.86 -1.84
CA ALA A 50 -30.60 -7.81 -1.21
C ALA A 50 -31.43 -6.65 -0.66
N ASP A 51 -31.80 -6.75 0.57
CA ASP A 51 -32.39 -5.67 1.29
C ASP A 51 -31.32 -4.59 1.59
N GLN A 52 -31.75 -3.38 1.95
CA GLN A 52 -30.89 -2.20 2.19
C GLN A 52 -30.00 -2.33 3.45
N ASN A 53 -29.93 -3.50 4.07
CA ASN A 53 -29.25 -3.76 5.36
C ASN A 53 -27.94 -4.55 5.22
N GLY A 54 -27.44 -4.78 4.02
CA GLY A 54 -26.13 -5.44 3.81
C GLY A 54 -26.19 -6.98 3.73
N VAL A 55 -27.37 -7.61 3.86
CA VAL A 55 -27.54 -9.07 3.70
C VAL A 55 -27.39 -9.46 2.25
N LEU A 56 -26.47 -10.39 1.96
CA LEU A 56 -26.16 -10.89 0.62
C LEU A 56 -26.71 -12.28 0.34
N LEU A 57 -26.88 -13.08 1.38
CA LEU A 57 -27.45 -14.41 1.34
C LEU A 57 -28.01 -14.77 2.70
N ASP A 58 -29.24 -15.23 2.75
CA ASP A 58 -29.91 -15.73 3.94
C ASP A 58 -30.60 -17.05 3.59
N ILE A 59 -30.09 -18.16 4.15
CA ILE A 59 -30.69 -19.49 4.05
C ILE A 59 -30.77 -20.02 5.47
N ASP A 60 -31.98 -20.05 6.02
CA ASP A 60 -32.28 -20.65 7.31
C ASP A 60 -33.45 -21.63 7.14
N ILE A 61 -33.14 -22.92 7.22
CA ILE A 61 -34.07 -24.00 6.96
C ILE A 61 -34.38 -24.75 8.26
N VAL A 62 -35.62 -24.92 8.59
CA VAL A 62 -36.02 -25.89 9.61
C VAL A 62 -35.95 -27.28 8.98
N PRO A 63 -34.95 -28.10 9.34
CA PRO A 63 -34.77 -29.37 8.68
C PRO A 63 -35.98 -30.29 8.96
N ASP A 64 -36.46 -30.91 7.91
CA ASP A 64 -37.38 -32.02 8.02
C ASP A 64 -36.79 -33.16 8.84
N GLU A 65 -37.63 -34.16 9.23
CA GLU A 65 -37.16 -35.29 10.02
C GLU A 65 -36.06 -36.05 9.30
N TYR A 66 -34.78 -35.87 9.69
CA TYR A 66 -33.62 -36.59 9.17
C TYR A 66 -33.17 -37.71 10.12
N ASP A 67 -32.44 -38.72 9.60
CA ASP A 67 -32.01 -39.88 10.37
C ASP A 67 -30.95 -39.52 11.42
N ARG A 68 -31.40 -39.15 12.63
CA ARG A 68 -30.55 -38.84 13.81
C ARG A 68 -29.76 -40.00 14.34
N LYS A 69 -29.99 -41.22 13.84
CA LYS A 69 -29.12 -42.36 14.16
C LYS A 69 -27.87 -42.39 13.29
N HIS A 70 -27.94 -41.69 12.18
CA HIS A 70 -26.85 -41.61 11.21
C HIS A 70 -26.12 -40.27 11.30
N TYR A 71 -26.82 -39.15 11.54
CA TYR A 71 -26.24 -37.82 11.60
C TYR A 71 -26.39 -37.22 13.01
N ASP A 72 -25.31 -36.53 13.47
CA ASP A 72 -25.29 -35.85 14.78
C ASP A 72 -26.03 -34.51 14.70
N ALA A 73 -25.99 -33.84 13.54
CA ALA A 73 -26.60 -32.53 13.29
C ALA A 73 -27.01 -32.35 11.81
N ALA A 74 -27.70 -31.27 11.49
CA ALA A 74 -27.98 -30.85 10.14
C ALA A 74 -27.43 -29.42 9.90
N LEU A 75 -26.63 -29.21 8.82
CA LEU A 75 -26.27 -27.89 8.36
C LEU A 75 -27.54 -27.22 7.80
N ASN A 76 -28.03 -26.21 8.49
CA ASN A 76 -29.33 -25.60 8.20
C ASN A 76 -29.23 -24.10 7.93
N THR A 77 -28.11 -23.43 8.26
CA THR A 77 -27.92 -22.01 8.07
C THR A 77 -26.70 -21.72 7.23
N VAL A 78 -26.88 -20.90 6.18
CA VAL A 78 -25.84 -20.25 5.41
C VAL A 78 -26.21 -18.78 5.28
N TYR A 79 -25.52 -17.93 6.04
CA TYR A 79 -25.80 -16.50 6.10
C TYR A 79 -24.56 -15.68 5.74
N LEU A 80 -24.67 -14.76 4.80
CA LEU A 80 -23.60 -13.87 4.36
C LEU A 80 -24.07 -12.42 4.38
N GLU A 81 -23.33 -11.56 5.05
CA GLU A 81 -23.63 -10.13 5.12
C GLU A 81 -22.37 -9.25 4.97
N ASP A 82 -22.58 -7.99 4.57
CA ASP A 82 -21.60 -6.92 4.70
C ASP A 82 -21.70 -6.34 6.12
N THR A 83 -20.66 -6.54 6.95
CA THR A 83 -20.64 -6.00 8.32
C THR A 83 -20.24 -4.53 8.33
N ASP A 84 -19.46 -4.10 7.34
CA ASP A 84 -19.12 -2.71 7.02
C ASP A 84 -18.54 -2.61 5.60
N ASP A 85 -18.16 -1.40 5.15
CA ASP A 85 -17.56 -1.15 3.83
C ASP A 85 -16.27 -1.94 3.55
N SER A 86 -15.70 -2.61 4.55
CA SER A 86 -14.40 -3.28 4.48
C SER A 86 -14.42 -4.76 4.85
N GLN A 87 -15.56 -5.30 5.29
CA GLN A 87 -15.67 -6.67 5.79
C GLN A 87 -16.97 -7.33 5.36
N GLN A 88 -16.91 -8.65 5.16
CA GLN A 88 -18.06 -9.56 4.99
C GLN A 88 -17.94 -10.68 6.02
N GLU A 89 -19.06 -11.13 6.56
CA GLU A 89 -19.12 -12.26 7.47
C GLU A 89 -20.00 -13.37 6.89
N LEU A 90 -19.48 -14.59 6.86
CA LEU A 90 -20.18 -15.79 6.48
C LEU A 90 -20.35 -16.69 7.70
N SER A 91 -21.59 -16.92 8.07
CA SER A 91 -21.99 -17.85 9.14
C SER A 91 -22.54 -19.15 8.56
N LEU A 92 -22.05 -20.27 9.04
CA LEU A 92 -22.44 -21.62 8.66
C LEU A 92 -22.79 -22.39 9.93
N TYR A 93 -24.08 -22.62 10.19
CA TYR A 93 -24.51 -23.22 11.44
C TYR A 93 -25.34 -24.48 11.25
N THR A 94 -25.32 -25.28 12.28
CA THR A 94 -26.09 -26.52 12.40
C THR A 94 -27.19 -26.38 13.45
N ASP A 95 -28.25 -27.17 13.33
CA ASP A 95 -29.40 -27.18 14.24
C ASP A 95 -29.07 -27.70 15.65
N TYR A 96 -27.97 -28.43 15.81
CA TYR A 96 -27.46 -28.93 17.10
C TYR A 96 -25.97 -28.63 17.23
N SER A 97 -25.52 -28.56 18.49
CA SER A 97 -24.10 -28.43 18.82
C SER A 97 -23.32 -29.59 18.21
N SER A 98 -22.32 -29.25 17.40
CA SER A 98 -21.35 -30.19 16.84
C SER A 98 -20.19 -30.39 17.82
N ASP A 99 -19.53 -31.57 17.74
CA ASP A 99 -18.24 -31.73 18.39
C ASP A 99 -17.20 -30.86 17.68
N THR A 100 -16.88 -29.72 18.26
CA THR A 100 -16.00 -28.69 17.65
C THR A 100 -14.62 -29.24 17.33
N ASP A 101 -14.15 -30.25 18.07
CA ASP A 101 -12.87 -30.92 17.81
C ASP A 101 -12.87 -31.72 16.50
N LYS A 102 -14.04 -32.02 15.95
CA LYS A 102 -14.20 -32.72 14.67
C LYS A 102 -14.40 -31.79 13.47
N LEU A 103 -14.82 -30.53 13.71
CA LEU A 103 -14.94 -29.54 12.65
C LEU A 103 -13.54 -29.21 12.09
N THR A 104 -13.37 -29.30 10.78
CA THR A 104 -12.08 -29.03 10.16
C THR A 104 -12.22 -28.08 8.97
N TRP A 105 -11.19 -27.28 8.75
CA TRP A 105 -11.13 -26.41 7.59
C TRP A 105 -9.72 -26.35 7.01
N ASN A 106 -9.65 -25.98 5.72
CA ASN A 106 -8.41 -25.75 5.00
C ASN A 106 -8.59 -24.62 4.00
N ALA A 107 -7.58 -23.75 3.86
CA ALA A 107 -7.61 -22.66 2.92
C ALA A 107 -6.44 -22.71 1.94
N ASP A 108 -6.74 -22.68 0.65
CA ASP A 108 -5.79 -22.38 -0.43
C ASP A 108 -5.86 -20.86 -0.70
N GLU A 109 -5.08 -20.09 0.06
CA GLU A 109 -5.09 -18.64 -0.03
C GLU A 109 -4.62 -18.10 -1.39
N GLU A 110 -3.83 -18.88 -2.15
CA GLU A 110 -3.37 -18.48 -3.48
C GLU A 110 -4.50 -18.53 -4.49
N LYS A 111 -5.36 -19.55 -4.39
CA LYS A 111 -6.52 -19.70 -5.27
C LYS A 111 -7.78 -19.01 -4.74
N GLY A 112 -7.78 -18.63 -3.46
CA GLY A 112 -8.96 -18.11 -2.79
C GLY A 112 -10.04 -19.17 -2.63
N ILE A 113 -9.66 -20.33 -2.12
CA ILE A 113 -10.57 -21.47 -1.86
C ILE A 113 -10.49 -21.81 -0.37
N LEU A 114 -11.63 -21.77 0.31
CA LEU A 114 -11.80 -22.25 1.67
C LEU A 114 -12.71 -23.47 1.66
N THR A 115 -12.27 -24.56 2.27
CA THR A 115 -13.03 -25.79 2.43
C THR A 115 -13.28 -26.04 3.91
N LEU A 116 -14.54 -26.22 4.28
CA LEU A 116 -14.99 -26.48 5.66
C LEU A 116 -15.72 -27.83 5.67
N VAL A 117 -15.41 -28.68 6.65
CA VAL A 117 -15.98 -30.04 6.74
C VAL A 117 -16.73 -30.18 8.05
N PHE A 118 -17.99 -30.60 7.93
CA PHE A 118 -18.90 -30.94 9.01
C PHE A 118 -19.09 -32.46 9.03
N PRO A 119 -18.40 -33.19 9.92
CA PRO A 119 -18.55 -34.65 10.02
C PRO A 119 -19.91 -35.03 10.58
N ASN A 120 -20.43 -36.18 10.16
CA ASN A 120 -21.72 -36.74 10.59
C ASN A 120 -22.88 -35.73 10.53
N THR A 121 -22.84 -34.83 9.52
CA THR A 121 -23.80 -33.73 9.39
C THR A 121 -24.61 -33.89 8.11
N TYR A 122 -25.92 -33.84 8.25
CA TYR A 122 -26.88 -33.83 7.15
C TYR A 122 -26.89 -32.45 6.48
N ASN A 123 -26.97 -32.44 5.14
CA ASN A 123 -27.09 -31.19 4.38
C ASN A 123 -28.58 -30.81 4.23
N ALA A 124 -29.10 -29.96 5.08
CA ALA A 124 -30.47 -29.46 4.98
C ALA A 124 -30.62 -28.31 3.99
N VAL A 125 -29.52 -27.54 3.76
CA VAL A 125 -29.57 -26.38 2.84
C VAL A 125 -29.56 -26.80 1.35
N GLY A 126 -29.25 -28.07 1.05
CA GLY A 126 -29.19 -28.58 -0.32
C GLY A 126 -27.90 -28.22 -1.05
N GLU A 127 -27.79 -28.65 -2.30
CA GLU A 127 -26.60 -28.42 -3.13
C GLU A 127 -26.68 -27.14 -3.98
N GLN A 128 -27.89 -26.57 -4.13
CA GLN A 128 -28.12 -25.40 -4.97
C GLN A 128 -28.14 -24.12 -4.12
N ILE A 129 -26.96 -23.54 -3.94
CA ILE A 129 -26.83 -22.23 -3.31
C ILE A 129 -27.02 -21.15 -4.40
N PRO A 130 -27.83 -20.11 -4.17
CA PRO A 130 -28.02 -19.01 -5.11
C PRO A 130 -26.72 -18.32 -5.49
N ALA A 131 -26.66 -17.79 -6.71
CA ALA A 131 -25.53 -16.98 -7.15
C ALA A 131 -25.48 -15.67 -6.37
N LEU A 132 -24.31 -15.38 -5.78
CA LEU A 132 -24.09 -14.14 -5.04
C LEU A 132 -24.01 -12.95 -6.01
N THR A 133 -24.84 -11.95 -5.78
CA THR A 133 -24.80 -10.68 -6.51
C THR A 133 -24.26 -9.59 -5.59
N ASN A 134 -23.34 -8.76 -6.14
CA ASN A 134 -22.72 -7.62 -5.41
C ASN A 134 -21.82 -7.97 -4.23
N SER A 135 -21.44 -9.23 -4.03
CA SER A 135 -20.49 -9.60 -2.97
C SER A 135 -19.08 -9.09 -3.29
N THR A 136 -18.45 -8.44 -2.31
CA THR A 136 -17.11 -7.84 -2.44
C THR A 136 -16.01 -8.88 -2.37
N TYR A 137 -16.11 -9.83 -1.44
CA TYR A 137 -15.03 -10.80 -1.15
C TYR A 137 -15.40 -12.23 -1.54
N VAL A 138 -16.60 -12.68 -1.20
CA VAL A 138 -17.07 -14.04 -1.49
C VAL A 138 -17.61 -14.12 -2.92
N LYS A 139 -17.15 -15.09 -3.69
CA LYS A 139 -17.56 -15.30 -5.10
C LYS A 139 -18.65 -16.35 -5.23
N THR A 140 -18.42 -17.51 -4.63
CA THR A 140 -19.37 -18.63 -4.65
C THR A 140 -19.32 -19.39 -3.35
N ILE A 141 -20.44 -19.96 -2.98
CA ILE A 141 -20.58 -20.94 -1.91
C ILE A 141 -21.18 -22.19 -2.56
N SER A 142 -20.61 -23.35 -2.26
CA SER A 142 -21.17 -24.63 -2.69
C SER A 142 -21.17 -25.62 -1.55
N VAL A 143 -22.22 -26.39 -1.42
CA VAL A 143 -22.39 -27.43 -0.40
C VAL A 143 -22.49 -28.77 -1.09
N THR A 144 -21.69 -29.74 -0.63
CA THR A 144 -21.74 -31.13 -1.13
C THR A 144 -21.76 -32.08 0.03
N SER A 145 -22.36 -33.24 -0.13
CA SER A 145 -22.44 -34.25 0.91
C SER A 145 -21.98 -35.60 0.40
N ASP A 146 -21.32 -36.34 1.26
CA ASP A 146 -21.12 -37.78 1.10
C ASP A 146 -21.95 -38.56 2.16
N SER A 147 -21.71 -39.85 2.34
CA SER A 147 -22.45 -40.68 3.28
C SER A 147 -22.27 -40.27 4.76
N ASN A 148 -21.26 -39.46 5.07
CA ASN A 148 -20.87 -39.16 6.46
C ASN A 148 -20.62 -37.69 6.73
N ASN A 149 -20.36 -36.86 5.71
CA ASN A 149 -19.94 -35.49 5.92
C ASN A 149 -20.67 -34.52 5.00
N THR A 150 -20.89 -33.32 5.49
CA THR A 150 -21.21 -32.16 4.67
C THR A 150 -19.99 -31.27 4.50
N THR A 151 -19.69 -30.92 3.25
CA THR A 151 -18.54 -30.08 2.91
C THR A 151 -19.00 -28.80 2.27
N VAL A 152 -18.61 -27.65 2.83
CA VAL A 152 -18.84 -26.33 2.26
C VAL A 152 -17.56 -25.83 1.63
N THR A 153 -17.64 -25.47 0.35
CA THR A 153 -16.52 -24.87 -0.39
C THR A 153 -16.87 -23.43 -0.72
N VAL A 154 -16.07 -22.49 -0.23
CA VAL A 154 -16.21 -21.06 -0.48
C VAL A 154 -15.09 -20.62 -1.40
N THR A 155 -15.43 -20.04 -2.58
CA THR A 155 -14.44 -19.32 -3.38
C THR A 155 -14.52 -17.84 -3.05
N TYR A 156 -13.37 -17.21 -2.88
CA TYR A 156 -13.28 -15.82 -2.46
C TYR A 156 -12.19 -15.07 -3.23
N GLN A 157 -12.12 -13.74 -3.07
CA GLN A 157 -11.05 -12.92 -3.66
C GLN A 157 -9.73 -13.28 -2.99
N PRO A 158 -8.71 -13.80 -3.71
CA PRO A 158 -7.42 -14.20 -3.11
C PRO A 158 -6.70 -13.05 -2.39
N GLU A 159 -7.04 -11.81 -2.76
CA GLU A 159 -6.46 -10.59 -2.19
C GLU A 159 -6.98 -10.25 -0.81
N CYS A 160 -8.11 -10.84 -0.37
CA CYS A 160 -8.63 -10.59 0.98
C CYS A 160 -7.91 -11.42 2.06
N MET A 161 -8.02 -11.01 3.30
CA MET A 161 -7.70 -11.82 4.47
C MET A 161 -8.95 -12.59 4.89
N ILE A 162 -8.74 -13.79 5.42
CA ILE A 162 -9.79 -14.57 6.05
C ILE A 162 -9.42 -14.85 7.50
N SER A 163 -10.40 -14.82 8.40
CA SER A 163 -10.34 -15.34 9.76
C SER A 163 -11.46 -16.37 9.90
N VAL A 164 -11.12 -17.57 10.36
CA VAL A 164 -12.09 -18.65 10.55
C VAL A 164 -12.15 -18.93 12.04
N GLU A 165 -13.32 -18.78 12.61
CA GLU A 165 -13.62 -19.13 14.01
C GLU A 165 -14.52 -20.35 14.01
N THR A 166 -14.20 -21.34 14.86
CA THR A 166 -15.01 -22.52 15.07
C THR A 166 -15.89 -22.28 16.29
N GLU A 167 -17.17 -22.46 16.12
CA GLU A 167 -18.17 -22.28 17.15
C GLU A 167 -18.85 -23.61 17.50
N ASP A 168 -19.58 -23.65 18.61
CA ASP A 168 -20.28 -24.88 19.06
C ASP A 168 -21.27 -25.43 18.04
N VAL A 169 -21.78 -24.57 17.15
CA VAL A 169 -22.76 -24.91 16.12
C VAL A 169 -22.22 -24.77 14.69
N GLY A 170 -20.93 -24.52 14.49
CA GLY A 170 -20.39 -24.42 13.14
C GLY A 170 -19.20 -23.48 12.98
N PHE A 171 -19.26 -22.59 12.00
CA PHE A 171 -18.17 -21.67 11.67
C PHE A 171 -18.70 -20.24 11.46
N SER A 172 -17.91 -19.27 11.97
CA SER A 172 -17.98 -17.87 11.56
C SER A 172 -16.71 -17.51 10.79
N ILE A 173 -16.84 -16.96 9.59
CA ILE A 173 -15.75 -16.62 8.69
C ILE A 173 -15.81 -15.14 8.33
N THR A 174 -14.80 -14.37 8.75
CA THR A 174 -14.65 -12.97 8.37
C THR A 174 -13.74 -12.85 7.15
N PHE A 175 -14.21 -12.17 6.11
CA PHE A 175 -13.45 -11.76 4.94
C PHE A 175 -13.19 -10.26 5.02
N SER A 176 -11.92 -9.84 4.91
CA SER A 176 -11.58 -8.43 5.05
C SER A 176 -10.46 -8.02 4.10
N LYS A 177 -10.31 -6.71 3.92
CA LYS A 177 -9.20 -6.15 3.14
C LYS A 177 -7.87 -6.51 3.79
N SER A 178 -6.94 -7.05 2.99
CA SER A 178 -5.61 -7.40 3.50
C SER A 178 -4.84 -6.19 4.01
N SER A 179 -4.24 -6.32 5.20
CA SER A 179 -3.32 -5.34 5.78
C SER A 179 -1.92 -5.35 5.11
N TYR A 180 -1.63 -6.36 4.30
CA TYR A 180 -0.37 -6.50 3.57
C TYR A 180 -0.64 -6.82 2.09
N SER A 181 0.36 -6.57 1.26
CA SER A 181 0.32 -6.86 -0.18
C SER A 181 0.99 -8.18 -0.54
N LEU A 182 2.05 -8.56 0.21
CA LEU A 182 2.77 -9.82 0.06
C LEU A 182 3.12 -10.38 1.44
N ARG A 183 3.04 -11.73 1.57
CA ARG A 183 3.62 -12.49 2.67
C ARG A 183 4.70 -13.41 2.12
N ILE A 184 5.92 -13.26 2.62
CA ILE A 184 7.12 -13.97 2.16
C ILE A 184 7.72 -14.69 3.36
N ARG A 185 7.87 -16.02 3.30
CA ARG A 185 8.58 -16.76 4.34
C ARG A 185 10.06 -16.40 4.32
N LEU A 186 10.63 -16.07 5.47
CA LEU A 186 12.06 -15.82 5.60
C LEU A 186 12.80 -17.13 5.89
N PRO A 187 13.97 -17.36 5.28
CA PRO A 187 14.83 -18.48 5.67
C PRO A 187 15.29 -18.32 7.11
N GLU A 188 15.50 -19.44 7.79
CA GLU A 188 16.05 -19.47 9.14
C GLU A 188 17.40 -18.73 9.21
N GLY A 189 17.61 -17.96 10.27
CA GLY A 189 18.83 -17.18 10.52
C GLY A 189 18.98 -15.91 9.69
N VAL A 190 18.10 -15.60 8.73
CA VAL A 190 18.12 -14.34 7.99
C VAL A 190 17.52 -13.21 8.82
N THR A 191 18.27 -12.11 8.99
CA THR A 191 17.79 -10.90 9.67
C THR A 191 17.34 -9.83 8.70
N MET A 192 16.60 -8.82 9.18
CA MET A 192 16.11 -7.71 8.34
C MET A 192 17.23 -6.88 7.73
N GLU A 193 18.33 -6.70 8.47
CA GLU A 193 19.49 -5.91 8.06
C GLU A 193 20.28 -6.58 6.92
N GLN A 194 20.12 -7.88 6.75
CA GLN A 194 20.74 -8.66 5.67
C GLN A 194 19.94 -8.60 4.36
N ILE A 195 18.67 -8.16 4.41
CA ILE A 195 17.86 -8.02 3.24
C ILE A 195 18.22 -6.71 2.53
N ILE A 196 18.65 -6.82 1.27
CA ILE A 196 18.95 -5.65 0.44
C ILE A 196 17.79 -5.46 -0.52
N ASP A 197 17.13 -4.33 -0.44
CA ASP A 197 16.12 -3.96 -1.41
C ASP A 197 16.65 -2.98 -2.46
N THR A 198 16.10 -3.05 -3.65
CA THR A 198 16.41 -2.14 -4.75
C THR A 198 15.14 -1.74 -5.47
N ASP A 199 14.88 -0.44 -5.47
CA ASP A 199 13.71 0.16 -6.12
C ASP A 199 14.01 0.50 -7.59
N TYR A 200 13.42 -0.26 -8.51
CA TYR A 200 13.45 -0.02 -9.94
C TYR A 200 12.16 0.66 -10.41
N TYR A 201 11.78 1.78 -9.77
CA TYR A 201 10.49 2.47 -9.96
C TYR A 201 10.18 2.81 -11.43
N TYR A 202 11.19 3.15 -12.26
CA TYR A 202 11.00 3.35 -13.70
C TYR A 202 10.50 2.12 -14.47
N ASN A 203 10.70 0.93 -13.90
CA ASN A 203 10.26 -0.33 -14.46
C ASN A 203 9.07 -0.91 -13.69
N HIS A 204 8.47 -0.14 -12.79
CA HIS A 204 7.37 -0.57 -11.90
C HIS A 204 7.70 -1.89 -11.18
N LYS A 205 8.89 -1.99 -10.61
CA LYS A 205 9.33 -3.17 -9.88
C LYS A 205 10.32 -2.83 -8.77
N PHE A 206 10.37 -3.69 -7.78
CA PHE A 206 11.44 -3.71 -6.80
C PHE A 206 11.96 -5.12 -6.61
N VAL A 207 13.15 -5.25 -6.04
CA VAL A 207 13.82 -6.52 -5.79
C VAL A 207 14.22 -6.58 -4.33
N LEU A 208 13.86 -7.67 -3.66
CA LEU A 208 14.38 -8.04 -2.35
C LEU A 208 15.46 -9.11 -2.58
N GLN A 209 16.67 -8.83 -2.13
CA GLN A 209 17.77 -9.79 -2.19
C GLN A 209 17.99 -10.36 -0.79
N ILE A 210 17.83 -11.66 -0.67
CA ILE A 210 17.98 -12.43 0.56
C ILE A 210 19.29 -13.23 0.44
N PRO A 211 20.22 -13.16 1.41
CA PRO A 211 21.45 -13.94 1.39
C PRO A 211 21.13 -15.42 1.45
N GLY A 212 21.92 -16.23 0.76
CA GLY A 212 21.74 -17.68 0.72
C GLY A 212 20.99 -18.20 -0.52
N LYS A 213 21.02 -19.54 -0.67
CA LYS A 213 20.36 -20.26 -1.76
C LYS A 213 19.05 -20.85 -1.25
N HIS A 214 17.96 -20.10 -1.41
CA HIS A 214 16.67 -20.44 -0.81
C HIS A 214 15.53 -20.58 -1.84
N LYS A 215 15.84 -20.79 -3.13
CA LYS A 215 14.78 -20.91 -4.14
C LYS A 215 13.81 -22.04 -3.83
N SER A 216 14.29 -23.19 -3.36
CA SER A 216 13.46 -24.35 -2.99
C SER A 216 12.52 -24.08 -1.80
N LEU A 217 12.87 -23.14 -0.90
CA LEU A 217 11.98 -22.71 0.17
C LEU A 217 10.69 -22.14 -0.41
N TYR A 218 10.79 -21.35 -1.50
CA TYR A 218 9.65 -20.71 -2.14
C TYR A 218 8.88 -21.60 -3.11
N ASP A 219 9.46 -22.73 -3.50
CA ASP A 219 8.76 -23.81 -4.19
C ASP A 219 7.88 -24.60 -3.18
N GLN A 220 8.34 -24.73 -1.92
CA GLN A 220 7.61 -25.39 -0.82
C GLN A 220 6.61 -24.45 -0.12
N TYR A 221 6.98 -23.19 0.07
CA TYR A 221 6.15 -22.15 0.72
C TYR A 221 5.96 -20.99 -0.24
N PRO A 222 4.94 -21.02 -1.09
CA PRO A 222 4.66 -19.98 -2.08
C PRO A 222 4.50 -18.59 -1.45
N ILE A 223 4.90 -17.58 -2.20
CA ILE A 223 4.73 -16.18 -1.79
C ILE A 223 3.27 -15.79 -2.00
N ILE A 224 2.57 -15.46 -0.92
CA ILE A 224 1.16 -15.10 -0.96
C ILE A 224 1.01 -13.65 -1.40
N ARG A 225 0.16 -13.42 -2.41
CA ARG A 225 -0.16 -12.11 -2.98
C ARG A 225 -1.57 -11.70 -2.58
N LYS A 226 -1.71 -10.49 -1.99
CA LYS A 226 -2.98 -9.93 -1.51
C LYS A 226 -3.28 -8.54 -2.10
N ASN A 227 -2.61 -8.15 -3.20
CA ASN A 227 -2.82 -6.85 -3.82
C ASN A 227 -2.85 -6.99 -5.35
N PRO A 228 -3.96 -6.65 -6.02
CA PRO A 228 -4.12 -6.81 -7.47
C PRO A 228 -3.20 -5.91 -8.30
N VAL A 229 -2.58 -4.88 -7.69
CA VAL A 229 -1.57 -4.07 -8.37
C VAL A 229 -0.32 -4.88 -8.75
N ILE A 230 -0.09 -6.02 -8.08
CA ILE A 230 1.05 -6.91 -8.31
C ILE A 230 0.79 -7.74 -9.57
N THR A 231 1.55 -7.49 -10.62
CA THR A 231 1.46 -8.21 -11.91
C THR A 231 2.32 -9.45 -11.96
N GLY A 232 3.30 -9.57 -11.07
CA GLY A 232 4.15 -10.75 -11.01
C GLY A 232 5.11 -10.75 -9.82
N VAL A 233 5.40 -11.96 -9.33
CA VAL A 233 6.46 -12.23 -8.37
C VAL A 233 7.35 -13.33 -8.96
N LYS A 234 8.65 -13.06 -9.05
CA LYS A 234 9.63 -14.01 -9.60
C LYS A 234 10.76 -14.23 -8.61
N VAL A 235 10.97 -15.50 -8.24
CA VAL A 235 12.11 -15.92 -7.43
C VAL A 235 13.22 -16.43 -8.33
N THR A 236 14.42 -15.89 -8.17
CA THR A 236 15.62 -16.31 -8.92
C THR A 236 16.80 -16.52 -7.98
N GLN A 237 17.62 -17.51 -8.30
CA GLN A 237 18.90 -17.74 -7.62
C GLN A 237 20.01 -17.06 -8.44
N ILE A 238 20.75 -16.15 -7.84
CA ILE A 238 21.90 -15.48 -8.45
C ILE A 238 23.08 -15.57 -7.49
N ASP A 239 24.10 -16.27 -7.91
CA ASP A 239 25.28 -16.57 -7.09
C ASP A 239 24.88 -17.17 -5.73
N SER A 240 25.30 -16.54 -4.64
CA SER A 240 24.98 -16.94 -3.28
C SER A 240 23.70 -16.29 -2.72
N ASN A 241 22.90 -15.61 -3.55
CA ASN A 241 21.72 -14.86 -3.08
C ASN A 241 20.44 -15.31 -3.80
N THR A 242 19.34 -15.28 -3.06
CA THR A 242 18.00 -15.42 -3.62
C THR A 242 17.39 -14.04 -3.86
N LYS A 243 16.90 -13.80 -5.07
CA LYS A 243 16.24 -12.53 -5.44
C LYS A 243 14.77 -12.75 -5.68
N ILE A 244 13.95 -11.97 -4.98
CA ILE A 244 12.51 -11.89 -5.16
C ILE A 244 12.22 -10.59 -5.89
N THR A 245 11.82 -10.69 -7.16
CA THR A 245 11.43 -9.55 -7.99
C THR A 245 9.93 -9.42 -7.97
N VAL A 246 9.44 -8.26 -7.51
CA VAL A 246 8.02 -7.91 -7.50
C VAL A 246 7.76 -6.87 -8.58
N SER A 247 6.81 -7.15 -9.47
CA SER A 247 6.38 -6.26 -10.54
C SER A 247 4.98 -5.74 -10.27
N THR A 248 4.72 -4.48 -10.61
CA THR A 248 3.43 -3.82 -10.40
C THR A 248 2.90 -3.21 -11.70
N SER A 249 1.58 -3.03 -11.80
CA SER A 249 0.93 -2.46 -13.00
C SER A 249 1.24 -0.97 -13.20
N LYS A 250 1.64 -0.28 -12.13
CA LYS A 250 2.01 1.14 -12.11
C LYS A 250 3.06 1.40 -11.03
N LEU A 251 3.67 2.59 -11.05
CA LEU A 251 4.62 3.00 -10.02
C LEU A 251 3.97 2.95 -8.65
N GLN A 252 4.63 2.30 -7.69
CA GLN A 252 4.19 2.13 -6.31
C GLN A 252 5.34 2.41 -5.33
N GLY A 253 4.99 2.79 -4.10
CA GLY A 253 5.86 2.69 -2.96
C GLY A 253 5.72 1.32 -2.29
N TYR A 254 6.69 0.95 -1.47
CA TYR A 254 6.63 -0.26 -0.65
C TYR A 254 7.37 -0.07 0.67
N LYS A 255 6.94 -0.79 1.66
CA LYS A 255 7.65 -1.00 2.92
C LYS A 255 7.44 -2.44 3.37
N TYR A 256 8.31 -2.93 4.23
CA TYR A 256 8.18 -4.29 4.75
C TYR A 256 8.55 -4.35 6.24
N THR A 257 7.91 -5.28 6.93
CA THR A 257 8.11 -5.56 8.35
C THR A 257 8.20 -7.07 8.55
N ARG A 258 8.90 -7.50 9.60
CA ARG A 258 8.97 -8.90 9.99
C ARG A 258 8.01 -9.18 11.14
N GLN A 259 7.30 -10.31 11.05
CA GLN A 259 6.53 -10.89 12.16
C GLN A 259 6.80 -12.41 12.15
N GLY A 260 7.43 -12.92 13.19
CA GLY A 260 7.88 -14.32 13.26
C GLY A 260 8.79 -14.69 12.08
N ASP A 261 8.43 -15.73 11.36
CA ASP A 261 9.16 -16.25 10.20
C ASP A 261 8.76 -15.60 8.87
N TYR A 262 7.93 -14.56 8.89
CA TYR A 262 7.42 -13.94 7.69
C TYR A 262 7.81 -12.48 7.55
N LEU A 263 8.05 -12.09 6.30
CA LEU A 263 8.15 -10.71 5.85
C LEU A 263 6.81 -10.30 5.24
N PHE A 264 6.20 -9.28 5.80
CA PHE A 264 4.97 -8.67 5.30
C PHE A 264 5.32 -7.41 4.54
N VAL A 265 4.96 -7.36 3.25
CA VAL A 265 5.22 -6.22 2.38
C VAL A 265 3.92 -5.49 2.10
N THR A 266 3.88 -4.20 2.40
CA THR A 266 2.80 -3.29 2.03
C THR A 266 3.20 -2.53 0.76
N ILE A 267 2.34 -2.53 -0.25
CA ILE A 267 2.53 -1.84 -1.53
C ILE A 267 1.34 -0.92 -1.75
N ASP A 268 1.59 0.37 -1.94
CA ASP A 268 0.55 1.36 -2.22
C ASP A 268 1.17 2.55 -2.96
N ARG A 269 0.35 3.55 -3.31
CA ARG A 269 0.85 4.82 -3.84
C ARG A 269 1.96 5.37 -2.95
N PRO A 270 3.02 5.98 -3.51
CA PRO A 270 4.16 6.47 -2.73
C PRO A 270 3.77 7.31 -1.53
N ARG A 271 2.77 8.19 -1.68
CA ARG A 271 2.26 9.06 -0.61
C ARG A 271 1.65 8.30 0.59
N LYS A 272 1.16 7.07 0.38
CA LYS A 272 0.64 6.20 1.45
C LYS A 272 1.72 5.41 2.17
N ILE A 273 2.90 5.28 1.56
CA ILE A 273 4.03 4.52 2.09
C ILE A 273 5.07 5.43 2.76
N TYR A 274 5.41 6.55 2.11
CA TYR A 274 6.51 7.42 2.53
C TYR A 274 5.98 8.75 3.09
N LYS A 275 6.55 9.14 4.21
CA LYS A 275 6.17 10.37 4.91
C LYS A 275 6.56 11.62 4.11
N ASN A 276 7.75 11.65 3.56
CA ASN A 276 8.31 12.79 2.83
C ASN A 276 8.88 12.32 1.51
N ILE A 277 8.49 12.94 0.40
CA ILE A 277 8.88 12.53 -0.95
C ILE A 277 9.45 13.73 -1.71
N VAL A 278 10.65 13.59 -2.26
CA VAL A 278 11.27 14.59 -3.12
C VAL A 278 11.65 14.01 -4.47
N VAL A 279 11.39 14.77 -5.54
CA VAL A 279 12.03 14.53 -6.83
C VAL A 279 13.30 15.34 -6.94
N LEU A 280 14.40 14.66 -7.20
CA LEU A 280 15.70 15.24 -7.48
C LEU A 280 15.97 15.16 -8.97
N ASP A 281 16.12 16.31 -9.61
CA ASP A 281 16.32 16.42 -11.06
C ASP A 281 17.75 16.82 -11.37
N ALA A 282 18.49 15.91 -12.00
CA ALA A 282 19.78 16.24 -12.58
C ALA A 282 19.58 16.83 -13.99
N GLY A 283 19.71 18.14 -14.12
CA GLY A 283 19.46 18.84 -15.39
C GLY A 283 20.26 18.24 -16.58
N HIS A 284 19.69 18.37 -17.78
CA HIS A 284 20.26 17.83 -19.02
C HIS A 284 20.37 16.30 -19.04
N GLY A 285 21.15 15.73 -19.99
CA GLY A 285 21.38 14.29 -20.12
C GLY A 285 21.35 13.80 -21.56
N GLY A 286 22.01 12.68 -21.83
CA GLY A 286 22.08 12.09 -23.16
C GLY A 286 22.68 13.05 -24.20
N LYS A 287 21.90 13.36 -25.23
CA LYS A 287 22.27 14.31 -26.31
C LYS A 287 22.34 15.77 -25.88
N ASP A 288 21.68 16.14 -24.77
CA ASP A 288 21.73 17.49 -24.21
C ASP A 288 22.86 17.57 -23.18
N PHE A 289 23.94 18.23 -23.55
CA PHE A 289 25.12 18.37 -22.68
C PHE A 289 24.99 19.48 -21.65
N GLY A 290 24.00 20.40 -21.81
CA GLY A 290 24.00 21.66 -21.09
C GLY A 290 25.19 22.53 -21.46
N ALA A 291 25.55 23.44 -20.59
CA ALA A 291 26.76 24.27 -20.76
C ALA A 291 28.03 23.43 -20.69
N THR A 292 29.03 23.83 -21.44
CA THR A 292 30.34 23.14 -21.53
C THR A 292 31.50 24.09 -21.32
N ASN A 293 32.54 23.66 -20.61
CA ASN A 293 33.80 24.41 -20.45
C ASN A 293 34.95 23.46 -20.13
N ARG A 294 36.13 23.66 -20.76
CA ARG A 294 37.37 22.91 -20.51
C ARG A 294 37.16 21.38 -20.48
N GLY A 295 36.33 20.86 -21.38
CA GLY A 295 36.01 19.43 -21.44
C GLY A 295 34.94 18.95 -20.46
N SER A 296 34.58 19.75 -19.48
CA SER A 296 33.48 19.42 -18.57
C SER A 296 32.13 19.73 -19.21
N LYS A 297 31.13 18.88 -18.91
CA LYS A 297 29.74 19.01 -19.35
C LYS A 297 28.84 19.17 -18.15
N GLU A 298 27.95 20.14 -18.18
CA GLU A 298 27.00 20.42 -17.11
C GLU A 298 26.21 19.18 -16.69
N LYS A 299 25.69 18.43 -17.67
CA LYS A 299 24.93 17.19 -17.42
C LYS A 299 25.66 16.18 -16.51
N ALA A 300 27.00 16.11 -16.64
CA ALA A 300 27.81 15.16 -15.89
C ALA A 300 28.01 15.64 -14.45
N ILE A 301 28.20 16.95 -14.24
CA ILE A 301 28.34 17.55 -12.91
C ILE A 301 27.01 17.43 -12.15
N ASN A 302 25.89 17.80 -12.79
CA ASN A 302 24.55 17.67 -12.22
C ASN A 302 24.26 16.23 -11.77
N PHE A 303 24.53 15.26 -12.64
CA PHE A 303 24.33 13.85 -12.35
C PHE A 303 25.23 13.35 -11.22
N LYS A 304 26.50 13.75 -11.22
CA LYS A 304 27.45 13.38 -10.18
C LYS A 304 26.99 13.86 -8.81
N ILE A 305 26.55 15.10 -8.69
CA ILE A 305 26.12 15.68 -7.40
C ILE A 305 24.78 15.07 -6.96
N ILE A 306 23.75 15.18 -7.80
CA ILE A 306 22.36 14.83 -7.44
C ILE A 306 22.17 13.32 -7.33
N TYR A 307 22.68 12.53 -8.29
CA TYR A 307 22.45 11.09 -8.27
C TYR A 307 23.58 10.34 -7.56
N THR A 308 24.81 10.49 -8.04
CA THR A 308 25.91 9.62 -7.54
C THR A 308 26.28 9.92 -6.08
N LEU A 309 26.33 11.20 -5.70
CA LEU A 309 26.79 11.59 -4.36
C LEU A 309 25.65 11.77 -3.36
N ALA A 310 24.53 12.40 -3.75
CA ALA A 310 23.42 12.63 -2.83
C ALA A 310 22.69 11.35 -2.48
N ARG A 311 22.64 10.38 -3.39
CA ARG A 311 21.96 9.10 -3.21
C ARG A 311 22.31 8.39 -1.91
N LYS A 312 23.57 8.39 -1.52
CA LYS A 312 24.00 7.74 -0.28
C LYS A 312 23.40 8.33 1.00
N TYR A 313 22.96 9.60 0.97
CA TYR A 313 22.29 10.23 2.10
C TYR A 313 20.80 9.89 2.10
N PHE A 314 20.17 9.91 0.92
CA PHE A 314 18.74 9.61 0.77
C PHE A 314 18.44 8.10 0.91
N ASP A 315 19.32 7.22 0.44
CA ASP A 315 19.18 5.76 0.56
C ASP A 315 19.65 5.24 1.94
N SER A 316 20.10 6.12 2.85
CA SER A 316 20.45 5.72 4.21
C SER A 316 19.21 5.22 4.97
N PRO A 317 19.31 4.12 5.73
CA PRO A 317 18.23 3.66 6.61
C PRO A 317 17.73 4.72 7.61
N SER A 318 18.60 5.69 7.95
CA SER A 318 18.24 6.82 8.82
C SER A 318 17.54 7.98 8.10
N SER A 319 17.41 7.93 6.78
CA SER A 319 16.75 8.99 6.02
C SER A 319 15.24 8.95 6.24
N SER A 320 14.66 10.09 6.63
CA SER A 320 13.22 10.30 6.71
C SER A 320 12.60 10.75 5.38
N VAL A 321 13.40 10.82 4.31
CA VAL A 321 13.00 11.35 3.00
C VAL A 321 13.22 10.31 1.92
N LYS A 322 12.14 9.90 1.24
CA LYS A 322 12.21 9.13 0.01
C LYS A 322 12.55 10.06 -1.16
N ALA A 323 13.65 9.76 -1.85
CA ALA A 323 14.02 10.47 -3.06
C ALA A 323 13.71 9.63 -4.31
N TYR A 324 13.20 10.31 -5.33
CA TYR A 324 13.08 9.79 -6.69
C TYR A 324 13.93 10.68 -7.60
N TRP A 325 14.71 10.09 -8.48
CA TRP A 325 15.59 10.82 -9.41
C TRP A 325 14.97 10.85 -10.80
N SER A 326 14.96 12.02 -11.46
CA SER A 326 14.44 12.16 -12.82
C SER A 326 15.19 11.28 -13.83
N ARG A 327 16.46 11.00 -13.58
CA ARG A 327 17.28 10.02 -14.32
C ARG A 327 18.27 9.31 -13.44
N TYR A 328 18.54 8.05 -13.76
CA TYR A 328 19.47 7.16 -13.05
C TYR A 328 20.69 6.77 -13.90
N ASN A 329 20.80 7.34 -15.11
CA ASN A 329 21.92 7.20 -16.04
C ASN A 329 22.04 8.45 -16.92
N ASP A 330 22.95 8.42 -17.91
CA ASP A 330 23.11 9.53 -18.86
C ASP A 330 22.09 9.44 -20.01
N LYS A 331 20.79 9.48 -19.71
CA LYS A 331 19.71 9.57 -20.71
C LYS A 331 19.15 11.00 -20.82
N PHE A 332 18.63 11.33 -21.99
CA PHE A 332 17.84 12.54 -22.19
C PHE A 332 16.44 12.35 -21.63
N ILE A 333 15.97 13.33 -20.85
CA ILE A 333 14.59 13.43 -20.34
C ILE A 333 14.06 14.78 -20.78
N SER A 334 12.90 14.81 -21.42
CA SER A 334 12.26 16.06 -21.83
C SER A 334 11.81 16.89 -20.62
N LEU A 335 11.67 18.20 -20.79
CA LEU A 335 11.23 19.09 -19.71
C LEU A 335 9.83 18.73 -19.20
N SER A 336 8.94 18.26 -20.10
CA SER A 336 7.59 17.81 -19.71
C SER A 336 7.61 16.53 -18.89
N GLU A 337 8.47 15.56 -19.23
CA GLU A 337 8.63 14.33 -18.44
C GLU A 337 9.17 14.64 -17.04
N ARG A 338 10.17 15.55 -16.93
CA ARG A 338 10.72 15.97 -15.63
C ARG A 338 9.64 16.60 -14.73
N ALA A 339 8.83 17.52 -15.28
CA ALA A 339 7.77 18.19 -14.53
C ALA A 339 6.67 17.19 -14.08
N ARG A 340 6.23 16.31 -15.01
CA ARG A 340 5.17 15.32 -14.74
C ARG A 340 5.60 14.27 -13.73
N PHE A 341 6.88 13.90 -13.72
CA PHE A 341 7.40 12.86 -12.84
C PHE A 341 7.14 13.13 -11.34
N ALA A 342 7.12 14.40 -10.92
CA ALA A 342 6.77 14.75 -9.54
C ALA A 342 5.34 14.33 -9.16
N ALA A 343 4.39 14.46 -10.08
CA ALA A 343 3.02 13.99 -9.86
C ALA A 343 2.93 12.46 -9.92
N GLU A 344 3.70 11.80 -10.79
CA GLU A 344 3.71 10.32 -10.90
C GLU A 344 4.18 9.63 -9.63
N VAL A 345 5.14 10.23 -8.91
CA VAL A 345 5.66 9.69 -7.64
C VAL A 345 4.98 10.27 -6.40
N ASP A 346 3.89 11.02 -6.55
CA ASP A 346 3.21 11.72 -5.43
C ASP A 346 4.18 12.62 -4.61
N ALA A 347 5.15 13.28 -5.26
CA ALA A 347 6.16 14.08 -4.57
C ALA A 347 5.57 15.23 -3.76
N ASP A 348 6.30 15.66 -2.74
CA ASP A 348 6.01 16.87 -1.96
C ASP A 348 6.86 18.06 -2.43
N LEU A 349 8.04 17.77 -2.98
CA LEU A 349 9.01 18.75 -3.47
C LEU A 349 9.65 18.31 -4.78
N PHE A 350 10.03 19.30 -5.58
CA PHE A 350 10.88 19.11 -6.76
C PHE A 350 12.11 20.03 -6.69
N VAL A 351 13.30 19.46 -6.81
CA VAL A 351 14.59 20.17 -6.74
C VAL A 351 15.43 19.82 -7.95
N SER A 352 15.64 20.78 -8.85
CA SER A 352 16.50 20.64 -10.01
C SER A 352 17.87 21.27 -9.77
N LEU A 353 18.93 20.64 -10.27
CA LEU A 353 20.31 21.14 -10.19
C LEU A 353 20.86 21.39 -11.59
N HIS A 354 21.45 22.58 -11.76
CA HIS A 354 22.04 23.10 -12.98
C HIS A 354 23.35 23.85 -12.70
N MET A 355 24.09 24.16 -13.76
CA MET A 355 25.27 25.00 -13.75
C MET A 355 25.10 26.13 -14.76
N ASN A 356 25.06 27.35 -14.26
CA ASN A 356 24.86 28.53 -15.08
C ASN A 356 25.99 28.75 -16.09
N SER A 357 25.74 29.51 -17.13
CA SER A 357 26.72 29.91 -18.13
C SER A 357 26.49 31.33 -18.63
N ALA A 358 27.54 32.08 -18.82
CA ALA A 358 27.51 33.42 -19.39
C ALA A 358 28.70 33.63 -20.36
N SER A 359 28.55 34.55 -21.33
CA SER A 359 29.64 34.98 -22.18
C SER A 359 30.75 35.69 -21.43
N ASN A 360 30.36 36.43 -20.38
CA ASN A 360 31.31 37.05 -19.46
C ASN A 360 31.89 36.02 -18.50
N ARG A 361 33.15 35.66 -18.64
CA ARG A 361 33.91 34.70 -17.84
C ARG A 361 34.18 35.16 -16.39
N SER A 362 33.96 36.44 -16.07
CA SER A 362 34.00 36.93 -14.69
C SER A 362 32.73 36.70 -13.91
N ALA A 363 31.63 36.28 -14.60
CA ALA A 363 30.39 35.90 -13.93
C ALA A 363 30.64 34.73 -12.97
N ASN A 364 30.17 34.88 -11.75
CA ASN A 364 30.29 33.87 -10.70
C ASN A 364 29.16 33.99 -9.70
N GLY A 365 28.91 32.93 -8.94
CA GLY A 365 27.96 32.89 -7.84
C GLY A 365 26.76 31.99 -8.10
N MET A 366 26.18 31.52 -7.02
CA MET A 366 25.02 30.62 -6.96
C MET A 366 23.71 31.43 -7.04
N GLU A 367 22.73 30.88 -7.75
CA GLU A 367 21.39 31.42 -7.86
C GLU A 367 20.36 30.29 -7.58
N VAL A 368 19.26 30.62 -6.88
CA VAL A 368 18.15 29.66 -6.72
C VAL A 368 16.89 30.26 -7.28
N TYR A 369 16.28 29.54 -8.22
CA TYR A 369 15.12 29.99 -8.95
C TYR A 369 13.82 29.32 -8.50
N TYR A 370 12.73 30.07 -8.52
CA TYR A 370 11.35 29.57 -8.43
C TYR A 370 10.47 30.24 -9.50
N ALA A 371 9.37 29.58 -9.89
CA ALA A 371 8.38 30.19 -10.80
C ALA A 371 7.28 30.90 -9.99
N LYS A 372 6.91 32.13 -10.42
CA LYS A 372 5.81 32.88 -9.81
C LYS A 372 4.47 32.19 -10.06
N SER A 373 4.28 31.60 -11.23
CA SER A 373 3.08 30.84 -11.61
C SER A 373 2.86 29.57 -10.78
N ASN A 374 3.93 28.99 -10.20
CA ASN A 374 3.88 27.85 -9.29
C ASN A 374 4.40 28.22 -7.89
N ASN A 375 3.75 29.18 -7.24
CA ASN A 375 4.14 29.65 -5.90
C ASN A 375 2.95 29.60 -4.92
N ARG A 376 2.04 28.67 -5.12
CA ARG A 376 0.94 28.44 -4.16
C ARG A 376 1.50 27.98 -2.83
N VAL A 377 0.84 28.40 -1.76
CA VAL A 377 1.14 27.89 -0.42
C VAL A 377 0.41 26.57 -0.26
N THR A 378 1.13 25.53 0.08
CA THR A 378 0.57 24.21 0.39
C THR A 378 -0.11 24.22 1.77
N ASP A 379 -0.86 23.18 2.08
CA ASP A 379 -1.49 22.99 3.39
C ASP A 379 -0.46 23.00 4.53
N THR A 380 0.78 22.62 4.25
CA THR A 380 1.90 22.68 5.20
C THR A 380 2.45 24.09 5.40
N GLY A 381 1.96 25.10 4.66
CA GLY A 381 2.45 26.47 4.69
C GLY A 381 3.71 26.72 3.83
N LEU A 382 4.20 25.71 3.09
CA LEU A 382 5.35 25.84 2.19
C LEU A 382 4.92 26.37 0.82
N SER A 383 5.75 27.23 0.19
CA SER A 383 5.62 27.62 -1.21
C SER A 383 6.97 27.49 -1.92
N SER A 384 6.98 27.52 -3.26
CA SER A 384 8.23 27.47 -4.05
C SER A 384 9.21 28.58 -3.65
N GLN A 385 8.71 29.79 -3.34
CA GLN A 385 9.55 30.89 -2.87
C GLN A 385 10.17 30.62 -1.49
N LYS A 386 9.39 30.06 -0.54
CA LYS A 386 9.91 29.69 0.78
C LYS A 386 10.93 28.57 0.67
N LEU A 387 10.65 27.55 -0.17
CA LEU A 387 11.58 26.48 -0.49
C LEU A 387 12.89 27.03 -1.07
N ALA A 388 12.82 27.95 -2.05
CA ALA A 388 13.98 28.57 -2.66
C ALA A 388 14.84 29.33 -1.65
N ARG A 389 14.22 30.11 -0.77
CA ARG A 389 14.93 30.86 0.28
C ARG A 389 15.64 29.93 1.26
N LYS A 390 14.94 28.95 1.79
CA LYS A 390 15.52 27.99 2.75
C LYS A 390 16.68 27.19 2.15
N MET A 391 16.53 26.71 0.93
CA MET A 391 17.62 26.01 0.22
C MET A 391 18.78 26.94 -0.09
N HIS A 392 18.51 28.17 -0.54
CA HIS A 392 19.53 29.18 -0.80
C HIS A 392 20.33 29.50 0.47
N ASP A 393 19.66 29.80 1.58
CA ASP A 393 20.30 30.14 2.85
C ASP A 393 21.17 28.98 3.36
N ARG A 394 20.69 27.74 3.22
CA ARG A 394 21.46 26.54 3.56
C ARG A 394 22.75 26.43 2.74
N LEU A 395 22.65 26.61 1.42
CA LEU A 395 23.80 26.50 0.53
C LEU A 395 24.77 27.68 0.70
N GLU A 396 24.28 28.91 0.84
CA GLU A 396 25.09 30.11 1.09
C GLU A 396 25.92 30.00 2.36
N ASN A 397 25.29 29.56 3.47
CA ASN A 397 25.97 29.44 4.75
C ASN A 397 27.01 28.31 4.79
N ASN A 398 26.90 27.32 3.92
CA ASN A 398 27.74 26.13 3.98
C ASN A 398 28.69 25.96 2.79
N LEU A 399 28.44 26.61 1.67
CA LEU A 399 29.31 26.56 0.50
C LEU A 399 30.12 27.84 0.36
N THR A 400 31.32 27.75 -0.22
CA THR A 400 32.22 28.89 -0.37
C THR A 400 32.03 29.68 -1.68
N ILE A 401 30.89 29.44 -2.38
CA ILE A 401 30.59 30.15 -3.62
C ILE A 401 29.81 31.45 -3.29
N PRO A 402 30.07 32.57 -3.98
CA PRO A 402 29.31 33.79 -3.78
C PRO A 402 27.81 33.59 -4.06
N SER A 403 26.98 34.26 -3.30
CA SER A 403 25.54 34.25 -3.53
C SER A 403 25.14 35.35 -4.52
N ARG A 404 24.18 35.02 -5.38
CA ARG A 404 23.48 35.96 -6.26
C ARG A 404 21.97 36.02 -5.94
N GLY A 405 21.59 35.34 -4.84
CA GLY A 405 20.26 35.39 -4.26
C GLY A 405 19.22 34.48 -4.91
N VAL A 406 18.02 34.62 -4.40
CA VAL A 406 16.82 33.95 -4.90
C VAL A 406 16.17 34.77 -6.00
N LYS A 407 15.87 34.13 -7.12
CA LYS A 407 15.35 34.78 -8.35
C LYS A 407 14.04 34.16 -8.83
N LYS A 408 13.34 34.89 -9.68
CA LYS A 408 12.11 34.42 -10.35
C LYS A 408 12.42 34.13 -11.80
N ALA A 409 12.04 32.93 -12.27
CA ALA A 409 12.05 32.59 -13.68
C ALA A 409 10.99 31.51 -13.97
N GLU A 410 10.31 31.66 -15.08
CA GLU A 410 9.26 30.74 -15.53
C GLU A 410 9.86 29.54 -16.30
N PHE A 411 10.90 28.92 -15.73
CA PHE A 411 11.47 27.69 -16.31
C PHE A 411 10.40 26.60 -16.41
N TYR A 412 10.42 25.86 -17.52
CA TYR A 412 9.37 24.87 -17.80
C TYR A 412 9.14 23.91 -16.65
N VAL A 413 10.20 23.31 -16.11
CA VAL A 413 10.14 22.32 -15.02
C VAL A 413 9.62 22.89 -13.69
N LEU A 414 9.66 24.22 -13.52
CA LEU A 414 9.14 24.89 -12.33
C LEU A 414 7.66 25.30 -12.52
N ARG A 415 7.32 25.96 -13.64
CA ARG A 415 5.96 26.49 -13.85
C ARG A 415 4.92 25.41 -14.12
N HIS A 416 5.31 24.24 -14.70
CA HIS A 416 4.41 23.12 -14.97
C HIS A 416 4.45 22.04 -13.90
N ASN A 417 5.13 22.30 -12.77
CA ASN A 417 5.12 21.38 -11.65
C ASN A 417 3.87 21.58 -10.77
N THR A 418 3.43 20.54 -10.11
CA THR A 418 2.24 20.54 -9.22
C THR A 418 2.59 20.73 -7.75
N VAL A 419 3.88 20.68 -7.41
CA VAL A 419 4.41 20.80 -6.05
C VAL A 419 5.37 21.97 -5.94
N PRO A 420 5.72 22.45 -4.72
CA PRO A 420 6.78 23.45 -4.53
C PRO A 420 8.06 23.00 -5.22
N SER A 421 8.57 23.84 -6.12
CA SER A 421 9.65 23.48 -7.02
C SER A 421 10.70 24.59 -7.15
N ILE A 422 11.98 24.18 -7.17
CA ILE A 422 13.12 25.08 -7.32
C ILE A 422 14.13 24.53 -8.33
N LEU A 423 14.93 25.45 -8.90
CA LEU A 423 16.09 25.14 -9.72
C LEU A 423 17.31 25.87 -9.12
N ILE A 424 18.35 25.11 -8.83
CA ILE A 424 19.60 25.59 -8.28
C ILE A 424 20.61 25.71 -9.42
N GLU A 425 21.05 26.93 -9.71
CA GLU A 425 22.24 27.21 -10.50
C GLU A 425 23.41 27.31 -9.54
N LEU A 426 24.16 26.22 -9.37
CA LEU A 426 25.20 26.10 -8.32
C LEU A 426 26.37 27.06 -8.51
N GLY A 427 26.59 27.54 -9.72
CA GLY A 427 27.64 28.47 -10.13
C GLY A 427 27.81 28.46 -11.63
N PHE A 428 28.66 29.35 -12.13
CA PHE A 428 28.91 29.50 -13.56
C PHE A 428 30.00 28.53 -14.04
N ILE A 429 29.61 27.52 -14.84
CA ILE A 429 30.59 26.60 -15.46
C ILE A 429 31.54 27.36 -16.41
N SER A 430 31.08 28.45 -17.03
CA SER A 430 31.87 29.36 -17.87
C SER A 430 32.82 30.25 -17.06
N GLY A 431 32.54 30.47 -15.75
CA GLY A 431 33.28 31.36 -14.89
C GLY A 431 34.55 30.71 -14.29
N ASN A 432 35.71 31.39 -14.39
CA ASN A 432 36.97 30.81 -13.94
C ASN A 432 37.00 30.44 -12.44
N ARG A 433 36.35 31.24 -11.58
CA ARG A 433 36.33 31.01 -10.11
C ARG A 433 35.41 29.84 -9.75
N ASP A 434 34.22 29.82 -10.31
CA ASP A 434 33.22 28.81 -10.00
C ASP A 434 33.60 27.46 -10.61
N TYR A 435 34.15 27.44 -11.84
CA TYR A 435 34.55 26.22 -12.51
C TYR A 435 35.44 25.33 -11.61
N ASN A 436 36.48 25.92 -11.00
CA ASN A 436 37.36 25.15 -10.15
C ASN A 436 36.67 24.58 -8.90
N LYS A 437 35.62 25.26 -8.40
CA LYS A 437 34.85 24.78 -7.26
C LYS A 437 33.88 23.69 -7.67
N ILE A 438 32.99 23.94 -8.67
CA ILE A 438 31.95 23.02 -9.08
C ILE A 438 32.50 21.71 -9.67
N THR A 439 33.75 21.72 -10.18
CA THR A 439 34.43 20.50 -10.65
C THR A 439 35.23 19.79 -9.56
N SER A 440 35.44 20.41 -8.39
CA SER A 440 36.15 19.81 -7.28
C SER A 440 35.34 18.67 -6.61
N PRO A 441 35.90 17.46 -6.47
CA PRO A 441 35.22 16.35 -5.81
C PRO A 441 34.75 16.66 -4.37
N ALA A 442 35.59 17.38 -3.61
CA ALA A 442 35.26 17.78 -2.24
C ALA A 442 34.06 18.74 -2.19
N TYR A 443 34.04 19.72 -3.09
CA TYR A 443 32.92 20.66 -3.19
C TYR A 443 31.62 19.97 -3.64
N GLN A 444 31.68 19.07 -4.62
CA GLN A 444 30.54 18.29 -5.10
C GLN A 444 29.94 17.42 -3.97
N LYS A 445 30.81 16.76 -3.16
CA LYS A 445 30.38 15.97 -2.00
C LYS A 445 29.67 16.85 -0.96
N LYS A 446 30.26 18.01 -0.65
CA LYS A 446 29.69 18.98 0.30
C LYS A 446 28.34 19.52 -0.19
N THR A 447 28.24 19.82 -1.49
CA THR A 447 26.98 20.25 -2.12
C THR A 447 25.89 19.18 -1.99
N ALA A 448 26.19 17.93 -2.35
CA ALA A 448 25.26 16.81 -2.25
C ALA A 448 24.73 16.63 -0.81
N GLN A 449 25.61 16.73 0.18
CA GLN A 449 25.25 16.66 1.60
C GLN A 449 24.32 17.81 2.00
N ASN A 450 24.65 19.05 1.60
CA ASN A 450 23.84 20.22 1.97
C ASN A 450 22.49 20.25 1.26
N ILE A 451 22.36 19.71 0.05
CA ILE A 451 21.06 19.52 -0.59
C ILE A 451 20.21 18.56 0.22
N TYR A 452 20.75 17.42 0.64
CA TYR A 452 20.04 16.47 1.49
C TYR A 452 19.58 17.09 2.82
N GLU A 453 20.52 17.67 3.56
CA GLU A 453 20.24 18.29 4.86
C GLU A 453 19.25 19.46 4.73
N GLY A 454 19.36 20.28 3.67
CA GLY A 454 18.41 21.35 3.38
C GLY A 454 16.99 20.85 3.13
N ILE A 455 16.85 19.75 2.40
CA ILE A 455 15.54 19.10 2.18
C ILE A 455 14.99 18.51 3.48
N ALA A 456 15.83 17.86 4.28
CA ALA A 456 15.43 17.31 5.58
C ALA A 456 14.96 18.43 6.55
N ASP A 457 15.70 19.54 6.62
CA ASP A 457 15.33 20.72 7.42
C ASP A 457 14.01 21.35 6.95
N ILE A 458 13.76 21.35 5.63
CA ILE A 458 12.50 21.85 5.06
C ILE A 458 11.33 20.98 5.50
N PHE A 459 11.44 19.64 5.41
CA PHE A 459 10.39 18.73 5.86
C PHE A 459 10.18 18.77 7.38
N LYS A 460 11.22 19.06 8.16
CA LYS A 460 11.10 19.30 9.60
C LYS A 460 10.34 20.59 9.90
N ALA A 461 10.59 21.65 9.14
CA ALA A 461 9.94 22.95 9.31
C ALA A 461 8.50 23.00 8.74
N TYR A 462 8.21 22.17 7.75
CA TYR A 462 6.93 22.08 7.05
C TYR A 462 6.52 20.59 6.93
N PRO A 463 6.11 19.95 8.03
CA PRO A 463 5.79 18.52 8.05
C PRO A 463 4.56 18.24 7.18
N THR A 464 4.62 17.12 6.46
CA THR A 464 3.53 16.70 5.54
C THR A 464 2.27 16.20 6.24
N GLY A 465 2.33 15.95 7.55
CA GLY A 465 1.21 15.41 8.33
C GLY A 465 0.95 13.90 8.16
N ARG A 466 1.86 13.22 7.44
CA ARG A 466 1.76 11.77 7.18
C ARG A 466 2.69 10.96 8.08
#